data_84ccc5db8f213f284572400c9a2cc878
#
_entry.id   84ccc5db8f213f284572400c9a2cc878
#
_cell.length_a   1.000
_cell.length_b   1.000
_cell.length_c   1.000
_cell.angle_alpha   90.00
_cell.angle_beta   90.00
_cell.angle_gamma   90.00
#
_symmetry.space_group_name_H-M   'P 1'
#
loop_
_entity.id
_entity.type
_entity.pdbx_description
1 polymer ?
#
loop_
_entity_poly.entity_id
_entity_poly.type
_entity_poly.pdbx_seq_one_letter_code
_entity_poly.pdbx_strand_id
1 'polypeptide(L)'
;MEEGMEFEPTLKLAQEKGYAEPDPSFDIEGTDAAHKIGILSSLAFGSSLPPKDFYIEGINGIHKDDFKYAYEMGYTIKHLAIAKSTNNSIDLRAHPSLVKLDSYLANLKGVRNGIEVETDLLGTLHIAGSGAGQEATASGVISDLIYLSDSKIREVNNINETIELIDFIDLDFQYYFYIEASDVS
;
A
#
# COMPACT_ATOMS: atom_id res chain seq x y z
N MET A 1 6.59 14.24 5.03
CA MET A 1 7.92 13.75 5.45
C MET A 1 8.97 13.83 4.33
N GLU A 2 8.64 13.63 3.06
CA GLU A 2 9.56 13.86 1.92
C GLU A 2 10.15 15.30 1.89
N GLU A 3 9.48 16.26 2.51
CA GLU A 3 9.91 17.67 2.60
C GLU A 3 10.61 18.02 3.95
N GLY A 4 11.00 17.00 4.73
CA GLY A 4 11.69 17.20 6.02
C GLY A 4 10.79 17.69 7.17
N MET A 5 9.48 17.67 7.00
CA MET A 5 8.53 18.01 8.06
C MET A 5 8.32 16.81 9.00
N GLU A 6 8.06 17.12 10.27
CA GLU A 6 7.64 16.12 11.25
C GLU A 6 6.25 15.54 10.90
N PHE A 7 5.93 14.37 11.46
CA PHE A 7 4.69 13.66 11.17
C PHE A 7 3.44 14.46 11.51
N GLU A 8 3.33 14.97 12.74
CA GLU A 8 2.15 15.69 13.22
C GLU A 8 1.79 16.95 12.39
N PRO A 9 2.73 17.86 12.06
CA PRO A 9 2.45 18.98 11.16
C PRO A 9 2.01 18.55 9.78
N THR A 10 2.58 17.46 9.25
CA THR A 10 2.25 16.92 7.93
C THR A 10 0.82 16.37 7.92
N LEU A 11 0.44 15.62 8.96
CA LEU A 11 -0.90 15.08 9.13
C LEU A 11 -1.95 16.20 9.20
N LYS A 12 -1.69 17.22 10.01
CA LYS A 12 -2.58 18.37 10.13
C LYS A 12 -2.80 19.09 8.80
N LEU A 13 -1.75 19.28 8.03
CA LEU A 13 -1.84 19.86 6.69
C LEU A 13 -2.67 18.98 5.74
N ALA A 14 -2.54 17.65 5.83
CA ALA A 14 -3.34 16.71 5.05
C ALA A 14 -4.83 16.78 5.42
N GLN A 15 -5.14 16.90 6.72
CA GLN A 15 -6.51 17.09 7.21
C GLN A 15 -7.11 18.42 6.75
N GLU A 16 -6.37 19.52 6.84
CA GLU A 16 -6.80 20.84 6.35
C GLU A 16 -7.09 20.86 4.85
N LYS A 17 -6.40 20.04 4.07
CA LYS A 17 -6.62 19.87 2.63
C LYS A 17 -7.69 18.83 2.28
N GLY A 18 -8.29 18.19 3.27
CA GLY A 18 -9.31 17.14 3.06
C GLY A 18 -8.76 15.84 2.48
N TYR A 19 -7.47 15.56 2.66
CA TYR A 19 -6.83 14.30 2.23
C TYR A 19 -6.79 13.25 3.34
N ALA A 20 -6.87 13.67 4.60
CA ALA A 20 -6.99 12.80 5.75
C ALA A 20 -8.21 13.19 6.58
N GLU A 21 -8.87 12.21 7.16
CA GLU A 21 -10.02 12.41 8.05
C GLU A 21 -9.59 12.90 9.44
N PRO A 22 -10.52 13.43 10.26
CA PRO A 22 -10.22 13.82 11.64
C PRO A 22 -9.67 12.67 12.49
N ASP A 23 -10.15 11.45 12.29
CA ASP A 23 -9.55 10.22 12.80
C ASP A 23 -8.78 9.52 11.67
N PRO A 24 -7.45 9.66 11.62
CA PRO A 24 -6.63 9.12 10.54
C PRO A 24 -6.13 7.70 10.81
N SER A 25 -6.59 7.06 11.89
CA SER A 25 -6.06 5.74 12.33
C SER A 25 -6.13 4.69 11.23
N PHE A 26 -7.22 4.67 10.47
CA PHE A 26 -7.42 3.72 9.38
C PHE A 26 -6.33 3.78 8.30
N ASP A 27 -5.85 4.99 7.97
CA ASP A 27 -4.76 5.21 7.03
C ASP A 27 -3.40 4.97 7.68
N ILE A 28 -3.20 5.52 8.88
CA ILE A 28 -1.91 5.52 9.58
C ILE A 28 -1.50 4.12 10.02
N GLU A 29 -2.46 3.30 10.45
CA GLU A 29 -2.22 1.91 10.87
C GLU A 29 -2.09 0.94 9.69
N GLY A 30 -2.31 1.42 8.45
CA GLY A 30 -2.17 0.61 7.23
C GLY A 30 -3.40 -0.22 6.89
N THR A 31 -4.48 -0.06 7.63
CA THR A 31 -5.72 -0.83 7.44
C THR A 31 -6.35 -0.56 6.07
N ASP A 32 -6.36 0.69 5.61
CA ASP A 32 -6.86 1.07 4.28
C ASP A 32 -6.08 0.35 3.16
N ALA A 33 -4.76 0.37 3.24
CA ALA A 33 -3.90 -0.30 2.27
C ALA A 33 -4.13 -1.83 2.28
N ALA A 34 -4.32 -2.42 3.46
CA ALA A 34 -4.63 -3.82 3.63
C ALA A 34 -5.98 -4.21 2.99
N HIS A 35 -7.02 -3.40 3.18
CA HIS A 35 -8.32 -3.62 2.52
C HIS A 35 -8.20 -3.56 1.00
N LYS A 36 -7.49 -2.56 0.48
CA LYS A 36 -7.28 -2.39 -0.97
C LYS A 36 -6.55 -3.59 -1.58
N ILE A 37 -5.45 -4.04 -0.97
CA ILE A 37 -4.71 -5.19 -1.50
C ILE A 37 -5.50 -6.49 -1.35
N GLY A 38 -6.27 -6.66 -0.29
CA GLY A 38 -7.15 -7.82 -0.11
C GLY A 38 -8.17 -7.93 -1.25
N ILE A 39 -8.80 -6.82 -1.64
CA ILE A 39 -9.74 -6.77 -2.76
C ILE A 39 -9.03 -7.08 -4.08
N LEU A 40 -7.91 -6.40 -4.37
CA LEU A 40 -7.17 -6.58 -5.62
C LEU A 40 -6.63 -8.00 -5.77
N SER A 41 -6.10 -8.56 -4.68
CA SER A 41 -5.59 -9.94 -4.66
C SER A 41 -6.70 -10.96 -4.83
N SER A 42 -7.84 -10.72 -4.21
CA SER A 42 -9.01 -11.59 -4.38
C SER A 42 -9.47 -11.64 -5.83
N LEU A 43 -9.46 -10.50 -6.52
CA LEU A 43 -9.77 -10.43 -7.95
C LEU A 43 -8.69 -11.09 -8.82
N ALA A 44 -7.41 -10.88 -8.51
CA ALA A 44 -6.29 -11.38 -9.29
C ALA A 44 -6.10 -12.90 -9.15
N PHE A 45 -6.29 -13.42 -7.93
CA PHE A 45 -5.99 -14.82 -7.60
C PHE A 45 -7.24 -15.69 -7.39
N GLY A 46 -8.44 -15.11 -7.46
CA GLY A 46 -9.70 -15.85 -7.36
C GLY A 46 -10.00 -16.42 -5.96
N SER A 47 -9.42 -15.84 -4.91
CA SER A 47 -9.59 -16.29 -3.51
C SER A 47 -10.03 -15.15 -2.59
N SER A 48 -10.80 -15.46 -1.54
CA SER A 48 -11.18 -14.47 -0.53
C SER A 48 -10.03 -14.25 0.46
N LEU A 49 -9.51 -13.05 0.51
CA LEU A 49 -8.32 -12.68 1.27
C LEU A 49 -8.62 -11.50 2.22
N PRO A 50 -9.29 -11.75 3.36
CA PRO A 50 -9.65 -10.69 4.30
C PRO A 50 -8.42 -10.12 5.03
N PRO A 51 -8.38 -8.81 5.34
CA PRO A 51 -7.22 -8.14 5.94
C PRO A 51 -6.75 -8.71 7.27
N LYS A 52 -7.62 -9.33 8.03
CA LYS A 52 -7.28 -9.93 9.35
C LYS A 52 -6.32 -11.12 9.29
N ASP A 53 -6.10 -11.67 8.11
CA ASP A 53 -5.38 -12.93 7.92
C ASP A 53 -3.92 -12.72 7.47
N PHE A 54 -3.45 -11.47 7.31
CA PHE A 54 -2.09 -11.19 6.88
C PHE A 54 -1.43 -10.03 7.65
N TYR A 55 -0.12 -9.87 7.46
CA TYR A 55 0.67 -8.89 8.20
C TYR A 55 0.35 -7.45 7.78
N ILE A 56 0.07 -6.61 8.77
CA ILE A 56 -0.17 -5.18 8.59
C ILE A 56 0.68 -4.40 9.58
N GLU A 57 1.42 -3.43 9.08
CA GLU A 57 2.19 -2.48 9.88
C GLU A 57 1.93 -1.06 9.38
N GLY A 58 1.61 -0.17 10.29
CA GLY A 58 1.38 1.25 10.00
C GLY A 58 2.66 2.07 9.88
N ILE A 59 2.48 3.38 9.72
CA ILE A 59 3.59 4.33 9.55
C ILE A 59 3.98 5.06 10.84
N ASN A 60 3.37 4.72 11.98
CA ASN A 60 3.55 5.42 13.26
C ASN A 60 4.98 5.33 13.81
N GLY A 61 5.72 4.29 13.45
CA GLY A 61 7.10 4.06 13.93
C GLY A 61 8.18 4.72 13.07
N ILE A 62 7.80 5.43 11.99
CA ILE A 62 8.77 6.00 11.05
C ILE A 62 9.12 7.43 11.45
N HIS A 63 10.41 7.69 11.61
CA HIS A 63 10.95 9.00 11.94
C HIS A 63 11.49 9.70 10.69
N LYS A 64 11.63 11.02 10.75
CA LYS A 64 12.19 11.80 9.62
C LYS A 64 13.61 11.37 9.25
N ASP A 65 14.40 10.95 10.24
CA ASP A 65 15.77 10.53 10.04
C ASP A 65 15.87 9.21 9.25
N ASP A 66 14.84 8.36 9.34
CA ASP A 66 14.76 7.14 8.52
C ASP A 66 14.70 7.47 7.02
N PHE A 67 13.98 8.54 6.64
CA PHE A 67 13.96 9.00 5.24
C PHE A 67 15.31 9.49 4.78
N LYS A 68 16.06 10.18 5.65
CA LYS A 68 17.41 10.65 5.34
C LYS A 68 18.35 9.47 5.11
N TYR A 69 18.37 8.50 6.03
CA TYR A 69 19.22 7.32 5.89
C TYR A 69 18.81 6.44 4.71
N ALA A 70 17.52 6.27 4.48
CA ALA A 70 17.04 5.58 3.29
C ALA A 70 17.57 6.25 2.01
N TYR A 71 17.48 7.58 1.94
CA TYR A 71 17.95 8.34 0.77
C TYR A 71 19.46 8.20 0.56
N GLU A 72 20.28 8.28 1.62
CA GLU A 72 21.73 8.07 1.56
C GLU A 72 22.08 6.65 1.03
N MET A 73 21.23 5.66 1.29
CA MET A 73 21.36 4.29 0.77
C MET A 73 20.78 4.10 -0.65
N GLY A 74 20.21 5.14 -1.28
CA GLY A 74 19.58 5.06 -2.61
C GLY A 74 18.13 4.61 -2.61
N TYR A 75 17.43 4.74 -1.48
CA TYR A 75 16.04 4.35 -1.30
C TYR A 75 15.17 5.50 -0.79
N THR A 76 13.87 5.34 -0.90
CA THR A 76 12.87 6.09 -0.12
C THR A 76 11.98 5.12 0.63
N ILE A 77 11.24 5.62 1.62
CA ILE A 77 10.25 4.81 2.35
C ILE A 77 8.87 5.06 1.75
N LYS A 78 8.18 4.00 1.40
CA LYS A 78 6.77 4.02 0.99
C LYS A 78 6.00 2.98 1.79
N HIS A 79 4.76 3.29 2.14
CA HIS A 79 3.85 2.27 2.65
C HIS A 79 3.33 1.46 1.46
N LEU A 80 3.73 0.21 1.38
CA LEU A 80 3.35 -0.69 0.30
C LEU A 80 2.40 -1.78 0.80
N ALA A 81 1.40 -2.06 0.01
CA ALA A 81 0.61 -3.27 0.11
C ALA A 81 1.03 -4.21 -1.02
N ILE A 82 1.46 -5.41 -0.67
CA ILE A 82 2.13 -6.34 -1.57
C ILE A 82 1.35 -7.65 -1.60
N ALA A 83 1.11 -8.15 -2.80
CA ALA A 83 0.55 -9.47 -3.03
C ALA A 83 1.37 -10.21 -4.06
N LYS A 84 1.85 -11.40 -3.72
CA LYS A 84 2.66 -12.22 -4.60
C LYS A 84 2.19 -13.67 -4.56
N SER A 85 1.76 -14.18 -5.70
CA SER A 85 1.41 -15.60 -5.83
C SER A 85 2.66 -16.45 -6.02
N THR A 86 2.76 -17.54 -5.27
CA THR A 86 3.87 -18.49 -5.34
C THR A 86 3.30 -19.90 -5.29
N ASN A 87 3.31 -20.59 -6.43
CA ASN A 87 2.70 -21.93 -6.58
C ASN A 87 1.24 -21.98 -6.10
N ASN A 88 0.99 -22.43 -4.89
CA ASN A 88 -0.35 -22.60 -4.31
C ASN A 88 -0.56 -21.73 -3.07
N SER A 89 0.31 -20.77 -2.81
CA SER A 89 0.27 -19.88 -1.65
C SER A 89 0.38 -18.41 -2.07
N ILE A 90 -0.08 -17.52 -1.24
CA ILE A 90 0.02 -16.07 -1.46
C ILE A 90 0.81 -15.43 -0.31
N ASP A 91 1.86 -14.69 -0.67
CA ASP A 91 2.48 -13.69 0.18
C ASP A 91 1.63 -12.42 0.10
N LEU A 92 1.00 -12.05 1.21
CA LEU A 92 0.12 -10.89 1.31
C LEU A 92 0.45 -10.08 2.56
N ARG A 93 0.76 -8.79 2.39
CA ARG A 93 1.17 -7.91 3.48
C ARG A 93 1.02 -6.44 3.14
N ALA A 94 0.94 -5.59 4.16
CA ALA A 94 0.95 -4.15 4.03
C ALA A 94 1.85 -3.53 5.10
N HIS A 95 2.94 -2.89 4.70
CA HIS A 95 3.92 -2.32 5.63
C HIS A 95 4.81 -1.26 4.98
N PRO A 96 5.50 -0.42 5.77
CA PRO A 96 6.55 0.46 5.29
C PRO A 96 7.67 -0.34 4.62
N SER A 97 8.12 0.11 3.46
CA SER A 97 9.14 -0.57 2.68
C SER A 97 10.15 0.40 2.11
N LEU A 98 11.42 -0.03 2.04
CA LEU A 98 12.47 0.66 1.30
C LEU A 98 12.29 0.42 -0.20
N VAL A 99 12.09 1.49 -0.94
CA VAL A 99 11.84 1.46 -2.39
C VAL A 99 12.97 2.20 -3.09
N LYS A 100 13.59 1.58 -4.10
CA LYS A 100 14.69 2.20 -4.85
C LYS A 100 14.27 3.52 -5.49
N LEU A 101 15.10 4.55 -5.41
CA LEU A 101 14.81 5.91 -5.89
C LEU A 101 14.51 5.96 -7.40
N ASP A 102 15.04 5.05 -8.18
CA ASP A 102 14.84 4.96 -9.63
C ASP A 102 13.57 4.19 -10.02
N SER A 103 12.85 3.61 -9.06
CA SER A 103 11.61 2.87 -9.33
C SER A 103 10.42 3.80 -9.59
N TYR A 104 9.41 3.26 -10.27
CA TYR A 104 8.17 3.98 -10.56
C TYR A 104 7.43 4.40 -9.27
N LEU A 105 7.28 3.47 -8.32
CA LEU A 105 6.56 3.72 -7.08
C LEU A 105 7.24 4.77 -6.20
N ALA A 106 8.58 4.83 -6.19
CA ALA A 106 9.32 5.85 -5.45
C ALA A 106 9.00 7.27 -5.94
N ASN A 107 8.71 7.43 -7.22
CA ASN A 107 8.48 8.71 -7.87
C ASN A 107 7.01 9.19 -7.82
N LEU A 108 6.11 8.42 -7.24
CA LEU A 108 4.74 8.86 -6.96
C LEU A 108 4.74 9.81 -5.76
N LYS A 109 4.21 11.02 -5.96
CA LYS A 109 4.21 12.11 -4.96
C LYS A 109 2.82 12.65 -4.69
N GLY A 110 2.67 13.28 -3.53
CA GLY A 110 1.43 13.93 -3.10
C GLY A 110 0.29 12.92 -2.94
N VAL A 111 -0.87 13.23 -3.50
CA VAL A 111 -2.09 12.41 -3.42
C VAL A 111 -2.16 11.31 -4.47
N ARG A 112 -1.08 11.10 -5.24
CA ARG A 112 -1.08 10.06 -6.27
C ARG A 112 -0.82 8.69 -5.65
N ASN A 113 -1.73 7.79 -5.90
CA ASN A 113 -1.57 6.37 -5.62
C ASN A 113 -1.15 5.64 -6.90
N GLY A 114 -0.43 4.54 -6.75
CA GLY A 114 -0.02 3.70 -7.87
C GLY A 114 -0.11 2.23 -7.54
N ILE A 115 -0.35 1.47 -8.58
CA ILE A 115 -0.33 0.01 -8.58
C ILE A 115 0.71 -0.41 -9.61
N GLU A 116 1.60 -1.30 -9.20
CA GLU A 116 2.52 -2.01 -10.06
C GLU A 116 2.08 -3.46 -10.13
N VAL A 117 1.90 -3.96 -11.34
CA VAL A 117 1.46 -5.34 -11.59
C VAL A 117 2.53 -6.03 -12.44
N GLU A 118 3.19 -7.00 -11.84
CA GLU A 118 4.10 -7.88 -12.56
C GLU A 118 3.33 -9.03 -13.20
N THR A 119 3.54 -9.21 -14.49
CA THR A 119 2.89 -10.27 -15.28
C THR A 119 3.93 -11.13 -15.98
N ASP A 120 3.58 -12.36 -16.27
CA ASP A 120 4.44 -13.34 -16.96
C ASP A 120 4.72 -13.00 -18.44
N LEU A 121 3.75 -12.41 -19.12
CA LEU A 121 3.84 -12.18 -20.58
C LEU A 121 4.00 -10.71 -20.96
N LEU A 122 3.39 -9.78 -20.22
CA LEU A 122 3.41 -8.35 -20.55
C LEU A 122 4.52 -7.59 -19.81
N GLY A 123 5.20 -8.24 -18.87
CA GLY A 123 6.13 -7.57 -17.99
C GLY A 123 5.42 -6.72 -16.94
N THR A 124 5.99 -5.59 -16.58
CA THR A 124 5.50 -4.72 -15.50
C THR A 124 4.53 -3.67 -16.05
N LEU A 125 3.34 -3.61 -15.48
CA LEU A 125 2.33 -2.59 -15.75
C LEU A 125 2.26 -1.62 -14.58
N HIS A 126 2.11 -0.33 -14.90
CA HIS A 126 1.93 0.73 -13.90
C HIS A 126 0.60 1.43 -14.12
N ILE A 127 -0.18 1.55 -13.07
CA ILE A 127 -1.45 2.29 -13.04
C ILE A 127 -1.34 3.33 -11.94
N ALA A 128 -1.59 4.60 -12.25
CA ALA A 128 -1.56 5.66 -11.25
C ALA A 128 -2.68 6.67 -11.46
N GLY A 129 -3.16 7.20 -10.33
CA GLY A 129 -4.20 8.21 -10.31
C GLY A 129 -4.26 8.95 -8.98
N SER A 130 -5.18 9.90 -8.86
CA SER A 130 -5.48 10.55 -7.58
C SER A 130 -6.18 9.56 -6.66
N GLY A 131 -5.57 9.27 -5.53
CA GLY A 131 -6.09 8.32 -4.53
C GLY A 131 -6.95 8.96 -3.45
N ALA A 132 -6.97 10.31 -3.37
CA ALA A 132 -7.74 11.07 -2.40
C ALA A 132 -8.30 12.36 -3.01
N GLY A 133 -9.29 12.94 -2.34
CA GLY A 133 -9.95 14.17 -2.74
C GLY A 133 -11.39 13.96 -3.23
N GLN A 134 -12.23 14.94 -2.96
CA GLN A 134 -13.67 14.88 -3.19
C GLN A 134 -14.04 14.51 -4.64
N GLU A 135 -13.38 15.11 -5.61
CA GLU A 135 -13.67 14.88 -7.04
C GLU A 135 -13.28 13.48 -7.49
N ALA A 136 -12.10 12.98 -7.04
CA ALA A 136 -11.63 11.65 -7.37
C ALA A 136 -12.56 10.58 -6.80
N THR A 137 -12.98 10.72 -5.54
CA THR A 137 -13.91 9.81 -4.87
C THR A 137 -15.29 9.83 -5.55
N ALA A 138 -15.83 11.00 -5.81
CA ALA A 138 -17.12 11.15 -6.49
C ALA A 138 -17.10 10.53 -7.90
N SER A 139 -16.01 10.73 -8.65
CA SER A 139 -15.83 10.14 -9.98
C SER A 139 -15.85 8.61 -9.93
N GLY A 140 -15.19 8.00 -8.94
CA GLY A 140 -15.19 6.54 -8.73
C GLY A 140 -16.60 6.01 -8.48
N VAL A 141 -17.31 6.61 -7.51
CA VAL A 141 -18.69 6.22 -7.17
C VAL A 141 -19.63 6.33 -8.37
N ILE A 142 -19.57 7.44 -9.11
CA ILE A 142 -20.44 7.64 -10.29
C ILE A 142 -20.09 6.63 -11.38
N SER A 143 -18.82 6.37 -11.61
CA SER A 143 -18.37 5.36 -12.58
C SER A 143 -18.91 3.96 -12.25
N ASP A 144 -18.86 3.57 -10.99
CA ASP A 144 -19.39 2.29 -10.53
C ASP A 144 -20.91 2.21 -10.66
N LEU A 145 -21.63 3.30 -10.35
CA LEU A 145 -23.09 3.36 -10.56
C LEU A 145 -23.47 3.22 -12.03
N ILE A 146 -22.75 3.89 -12.93
CA ILE A 146 -22.98 3.77 -14.39
C ILE A 146 -22.70 2.32 -14.82
N TYR A 147 -21.59 1.76 -14.40
CA TYR A 147 -21.23 0.38 -14.72
C TYR A 147 -22.32 -0.61 -14.26
N LEU A 148 -22.79 -0.49 -13.02
CA LEU A 148 -23.85 -1.35 -12.49
C LEU A 148 -25.17 -1.17 -13.22
N SER A 149 -25.49 0.03 -13.71
CA SER A 149 -26.73 0.29 -14.44
C SER A 149 -26.76 -0.33 -15.84
N ASP A 150 -25.60 -0.48 -16.48
CA ASP A 150 -25.47 -0.99 -17.86
C ASP A 150 -25.03 -2.48 -17.90
N SER A 151 -24.50 -2.99 -16.82
CA SER A 151 -23.98 -4.35 -16.77
C SER A 151 -25.06 -5.34 -16.32
N LYS A 152 -25.25 -6.41 -17.10
CA LYS A 152 -25.82 -7.63 -16.51
C LYS A 152 -24.85 -8.09 -15.43
N ILE A 153 -25.30 -8.11 -14.19
CA ILE A 153 -24.50 -8.61 -13.05
C ILE A 153 -23.94 -9.96 -13.47
N ARG A 154 -22.67 -10.00 -13.76
CA ARG A 154 -21.96 -11.27 -13.90
C ARG A 154 -21.70 -11.72 -12.47
N GLU A 155 -22.24 -12.87 -12.11
CA GLU A 155 -21.80 -13.54 -10.89
C GLU A 155 -20.27 -13.61 -10.97
N VAL A 156 -19.60 -13.02 -9.98
CA VAL A 156 -18.16 -13.20 -9.81
C VAL A 156 -17.96 -14.68 -9.62
N ASN A 157 -17.44 -15.36 -10.63
CA ASN A 157 -17.27 -16.80 -10.63
C ASN A 157 -16.48 -17.19 -9.37
N ASN A 158 -17.15 -17.94 -8.53
CA ASN A 158 -16.62 -18.77 -7.45
C ASN A 158 -15.24 -18.36 -6.93
N ILE A 159 -15.23 -17.40 -6.00
CA ILE A 159 -14.15 -17.27 -5.05
C ILE A 159 -14.27 -18.48 -4.11
N ASN A 160 -13.83 -19.63 -4.56
CA ASN A 160 -14.12 -20.92 -3.89
C ASN A 160 -12.84 -21.69 -3.49
N GLU A 161 -11.67 -21.20 -3.87
CA GLU A 161 -10.42 -21.84 -3.46
C GLU A 161 -9.85 -21.11 -2.25
N THR A 162 -9.70 -21.82 -1.16
CA THR A 162 -8.92 -21.35 -0.02
C THR A 162 -7.45 -21.47 -0.41
N ILE A 163 -6.85 -20.36 -0.83
CA ILE A 163 -5.42 -20.30 -1.05
C ILE A 163 -4.75 -20.06 0.30
N GLU A 164 -3.68 -20.79 0.58
CA GLU A 164 -2.91 -20.65 1.80
C GLU A 164 -2.12 -19.33 1.79
N LEU A 165 -2.22 -18.57 2.88
CA LEU A 165 -1.37 -17.40 3.07
C LEU A 165 -0.03 -17.83 3.68
N ILE A 166 1.05 -17.28 3.17
CA ILE A 166 2.39 -17.47 3.74
C ILE A 166 2.48 -16.58 4.99
N ASP A 167 2.88 -17.16 6.12
CA ASP A 167 3.11 -16.38 7.33
C ASP A 167 4.27 -15.40 7.08
N PHE A 168 4.11 -14.18 7.55
CA PHE A 168 5.12 -13.12 7.38
C PHE A 168 6.49 -13.52 7.93
N ILE A 169 6.52 -14.31 9.01
CA ILE A 169 7.76 -14.78 9.65
C ILE A 169 8.55 -15.77 8.78
N ASP A 170 7.88 -16.45 7.84
CA ASP A 170 8.48 -17.42 6.93
C ASP A 170 9.03 -16.78 5.64
N LEU A 171 8.88 -15.45 5.49
CA LEU A 171 9.37 -14.72 4.35
C LEU A 171 10.78 -14.19 4.59
N ASP A 172 11.65 -14.34 3.58
CA ASP A 172 13.02 -13.82 3.62
C ASP A 172 13.03 -12.36 3.12
N PHE A 173 13.46 -11.44 3.99
CA PHE A 173 13.60 -10.01 3.68
C PHE A 173 14.96 -9.47 4.09
N GLN A 174 15.31 -8.33 3.49
CA GLN A 174 16.30 -7.43 4.02
C GLN A 174 15.62 -6.42 4.94
N TYR A 175 16.12 -6.27 6.16
CA TYR A 175 15.59 -5.37 7.15
C TYR A 175 16.46 -4.12 7.28
N TYR A 176 15.82 -2.99 7.48
CA TYR A 176 16.44 -1.76 7.96
C TYR A 176 16.25 -1.68 9.48
N PHE A 177 17.33 -1.43 10.21
CA PHE A 177 17.30 -1.21 11.65
C PHE A 177 17.87 0.16 11.98
N TYR A 178 17.11 0.96 12.72
CA TYR A 178 17.59 2.16 13.37
C TYR A 178 18.01 1.83 14.80
N ILE A 179 19.24 2.16 15.17
CA ILE A 179 19.78 1.90 16.51
C ILE A 179 20.35 3.20 17.08
N GLU A 180 19.77 3.68 18.16
CA GLU A 180 20.38 4.74 18.96
C GLU A 180 21.44 4.12 19.86
N ALA A 181 22.71 4.53 19.68
CA ALA A 181 23.79 4.16 20.57
C ALA A 181 24.16 5.36 21.45
N SER A 182 24.04 5.21 22.77
CA SER A 182 24.39 6.26 23.74
C SER A 182 25.90 6.41 23.96
N ASP A 183 26.70 5.42 23.53
CA ASP A 183 28.17 5.44 23.63
C ASP A 183 28.80 4.71 22.43
N VAL A 184 29.43 5.47 21.54
CA VAL A 184 30.41 4.94 20.59
C VAL A 184 31.79 5.27 21.17
N SER A 185 32.28 4.41 22.04
CA SER A 185 33.66 4.47 22.52
C SER A 185 34.59 3.59 21.67
#